data_370bd2f5ef5510791e554f9cd6446d1b
#
_entry.id   370bd2f5ef5510791e554f9cd6446d1b
#
_cell.length_a   1.000
_cell.length_b   1.000
_cell.length_c   1.000
_cell.angle_alpha   90.00
_cell.angle_beta   90.00
_cell.angle_gamma   90.00
#
_symmetry.space_group_name_H-M   'P 1'
#
loop_
_entity.id
_entity.type
_entity.pdbx_description
1 polymer ?
#
loop_
_entity_poly.entity_id
_entity_poly.type
_entity_poly.pdbx_seq_one_letter_code
_entity_poly.pdbx_strand_id
1 'polypeptide(L)'
;MISTFDVETSFQITEEGKLDPSPKNPDNFLVSLGINDEYVFFKHRDFKGIPNRKVIQDILDKTTLLVGHNIKFDLLWLWEVGFTYTGRVYDTMIGEYVMNKGIKRPLSLKACCQFRGVIQKSDLTEQYMKDKVSFQYIPI
;
A
#
# COMPACT_ATOMS: atom_id res chain seq x y z
N MET A 1 -18.25 1.00 9.26
CA MET A 1 -17.04 0.25 9.66
C MET A 1 -15.80 1.06 9.29
N ILE A 2 -14.81 1.09 10.13
CA ILE A 2 -13.48 1.65 9.82
C ILE A 2 -12.61 0.49 9.35
N SER A 3 -11.94 0.65 8.20
CA SER A 3 -11.05 -0.38 7.65
C SER A 3 -9.67 0.18 7.39
N THR A 4 -8.64 -0.63 7.62
CA THR A 4 -7.26 -0.35 7.25
C THR A 4 -6.94 -0.97 5.90
N PHE A 5 -6.09 -0.29 5.11
CA PHE A 5 -5.79 -0.69 3.74
C PHE A 5 -4.33 -0.45 3.40
N ASP A 6 -3.72 -1.39 2.72
CA ASP A 6 -2.33 -1.30 2.23
C ASP A 6 -2.16 -2.17 0.99
N VAL A 7 -1.30 -1.77 0.07
CA VAL A 7 -0.94 -2.56 -1.10
C VAL A 7 0.57 -2.68 -1.24
N GLU A 8 1.01 -3.79 -1.83
CA GLU A 8 2.39 -3.96 -2.29
C GLU A 8 2.38 -4.15 -3.80
N THR A 9 3.30 -3.50 -4.49
CA THR A 9 3.33 -3.42 -5.94
C THR A 9 4.68 -3.83 -6.50
N SER A 10 4.71 -4.23 -7.76
CA SER A 10 5.95 -4.25 -8.51
C SER A 10 6.41 -2.81 -8.80
N PHE A 11 7.64 -2.67 -9.20
CA PHE A 11 8.19 -1.41 -9.68
C PHE A 11 9.14 -1.66 -10.84
N GLN A 12 9.31 -0.65 -11.67
CA GLN A 12 10.36 -0.60 -12.69
C GLN A 12 11.47 0.35 -12.22
N ILE A 13 12.65 0.19 -12.78
CA ILE A 13 13.77 1.10 -12.52
C ILE A 13 13.89 2.03 -13.72
N THR A 14 13.79 3.34 -13.48
CA THR A 14 13.93 4.36 -14.51
C THR A 14 15.38 4.46 -15.01
N GLU A 15 15.60 5.12 -16.14
CA GLU A 15 16.96 5.40 -16.66
C GLU A 15 17.83 6.17 -15.65
N GLU A 16 17.20 6.98 -14.80
CA GLU A 16 17.87 7.71 -13.70
C GLU A 16 18.14 6.84 -12.45
N GLY A 17 17.79 5.55 -12.48
CA GLY A 17 17.94 4.62 -11.36
C GLY A 17 16.92 4.79 -10.23
N LYS A 18 15.82 5.51 -10.47
CA LYS A 18 14.73 5.68 -9.50
C LYS A 18 13.70 4.56 -9.62
N LEU A 19 13.03 4.25 -8.51
CA LEU A 19 11.92 3.30 -8.50
C LEU A 19 10.65 3.97 -9.04
N ASP A 20 9.99 3.30 -9.98
CA ASP A 20 8.68 3.69 -10.52
C ASP A 20 7.64 2.62 -10.23
N PRO A 21 6.87 2.73 -9.12
CA PRO A 21 5.80 1.79 -8.78
C PRO A 21 4.43 2.24 -9.30
N SER A 22 4.38 3.18 -10.23
CA SER A 22 3.14 3.79 -10.70
C SER A 22 2.20 2.79 -11.36
N PRO A 23 0.87 2.83 -11.06
CA PRO A 23 -0.12 2.05 -11.80
C PRO A 23 -0.26 2.48 -13.26
N LYS A 24 0.23 3.65 -13.63
CA LYS A 24 0.26 4.12 -15.02
C LYS A 24 1.33 3.44 -15.87
N ASN A 25 2.33 2.84 -15.25
CA ASN A 25 3.33 2.06 -15.96
C ASN A 25 2.74 0.66 -16.25
N PRO A 26 2.58 0.27 -17.53
CA PRO A 26 1.92 -0.98 -17.90
C PRO A 26 2.70 -2.24 -17.49
N ASP A 27 3.98 -2.09 -17.18
CA ASP A 27 4.83 -3.20 -16.73
C ASP A 27 4.71 -3.44 -15.22
N ASN A 28 4.04 -2.55 -14.50
CA ASN A 28 3.76 -2.72 -13.08
C ASN A 28 2.45 -3.46 -12.84
N PHE A 29 2.37 -4.14 -11.70
CA PHE A 29 1.18 -4.83 -11.26
C PHE A 29 1.11 -4.89 -9.73
N LEU A 30 -0.09 -5.14 -9.23
CA LEU A 30 -0.35 -5.32 -7.82
C LEU A 30 0.17 -6.69 -7.38
N VAL A 31 1.00 -6.73 -6.34
CA VAL A 31 1.57 -7.98 -5.78
C VAL A 31 0.72 -8.50 -4.65
N SER A 32 0.31 -7.65 -3.74
CA SER A 32 -0.58 -7.99 -2.64
C SER A 32 -1.48 -6.83 -2.27
N LEU A 33 -2.60 -7.15 -1.65
CA LEU A 33 -3.56 -6.22 -1.11
C LEU A 33 -3.97 -6.71 0.27
N GLY A 34 -3.95 -5.84 1.26
CA GLY A 34 -4.47 -6.09 2.60
C GLY A 34 -5.59 -5.13 2.94
N ILE A 35 -6.70 -5.66 3.46
CA ILE A 35 -7.78 -4.88 4.05
C ILE A 35 -8.20 -5.51 5.36
N ASN A 36 -8.02 -4.81 6.46
CA ASN A 36 -8.15 -5.37 7.81
C ASN A 36 -7.27 -6.63 7.96
N ASP A 37 -7.86 -7.78 8.26
CA ASP A 37 -7.16 -9.07 8.40
C ASP A 37 -7.22 -9.93 7.13
N GLU A 38 -7.82 -9.43 6.06
CA GLU A 38 -7.90 -10.12 4.77
C GLU A 38 -6.70 -9.76 3.89
N TYR A 39 -6.00 -10.80 3.38
CA TYR A 39 -4.86 -10.63 2.50
C TYR A 39 -5.06 -11.42 1.21
N VAL A 40 -4.70 -10.80 0.11
CA VAL A 40 -4.69 -11.44 -1.20
C VAL A 40 -3.35 -11.23 -1.87
N PHE A 41 -2.68 -12.31 -2.25
CA PHE A 41 -1.39 -12.30 -2.94
C PHE A 41 -1.56 -12.61 -4.42
N PHE A 42 -0.93 -11.79 -5.27
CA PHE A 42 -0.93 -11.98 -6.72
C PHE A 42 0.52 -12.05 -7.18
N LYS A 43 1.05 -13.22 -7.41
CA LYS A 43 2.39 -13.35 -8.01
C LYS A 43 2.39 -13.33 -9.53
N HIS A 44 1.28 -12.96 -10.17
CA HIS A 44 1.13 -13.02 -11.62
C HIS A 44 0.81 -11.66 -12.21
N ARG A 45 1.26 -11.44 -13.45
CA ARG A 45 0.99 -10.22 -14.24
C ARG A 45 -0.47 -10.08 -14.68
N ASP A 46 -1.31 -11.07 -14.44
CA ASP A 46 -2.70 -11.07 -14.87
C ASP A 46 -3.63 -10.68 -13.71
N PHE A 47 -4.12 -9.46 -13.77
CA PHE A 47 -5.08 -8.92 -12.82
C PHE A 47 -6.48 -9.58 -12.89
N LYS A 48 -6.77 -10.31 -13.97
CA LYS A 48 -8.11 -10.87 -14.23
C LYS A 48 -8.53 -11.95 -13.25
N GLY A 49 -7.57 -12.51 -12.52
CA GLY A 49 -7.79 -13.60 -11.58
C GLY A 49 -7.66 -13.22 -10.12
N ILE A 50 -7.93 -11.96 -9.71
CA ILE A 50 -7.84 -11.57 -8.28
C ILE A 50 -8.72 -12.50 -7.43
N PRO A 51 -8.13 -13.38 -6.60
CA PRO A 51 -8.91 -14.23 -5.70
C PRO A 51 -9.66 -13.37 -4.68
N ASN A 52 -10.81 -13.85 -4.22
CA ASN A 52 -11.60 -13.18 -3.19
C ASN A 52 -12.02 -11.73 -3.51
N ARG A 53 -12.00 -11.32 -4.78
CA ARG A 53 -12.35 -9.97 -5.20
C ARG A 53 -13.70 -9.51 -4.64
N LYS A 54 -14.69 -10.41 -4.63
CA LYS A 54 -16.01 -10.11 -4.06
C LYS A 54 -15.95 -9.84 -2.57
N VAL A 55 -15.19 -10.61 -1.80
CA VAL A 55 -15.03 -10.42 -0.35
C VAL A 55 -14.40 -9.06 -0.08
N ILE A 56 -13.36 -8.69 -0.81
CA ILE A 56 -12.70 -7.39 -0.67
C ILE A 56 -13.67 -6.24 -1.01
N GLN A 57 -14.43 -6.35 -2.10
CA GLN A 57 -15.42 -5.34 -2.46
C GLN A 57 -16.54 -5.24 -1.41
N ASP A 58 -17.02 -6.35 -0.88
CA ASP A 58 -18.03 -6.37 0.17
C ASP A 58 -17.55 -5.68 1.46
N ILE A 59 -16.25 -5.78 1.78
CA ILE A 59 -15.64 -5.05 2.90
C ILE A 59 -15.59 -3.56 2.58
N LEU A 60 -15.14 -3.18 1.38
CA LEU A 60 -15.08 -1.78 0.94
C LEU A 60 -16.47 -1.13 0.97
N ASP A 61 -17.50 -1.84 0.52
CA ASP A 61 -18.89 -1.34 0.49
C ASP A 61 -19.45 -1.08 1.90
N LYS A 62 -18.98 -1.81 2.90
CA LYS A 62 -19.35 -1.61 4.32
C LYS A 62 -18.45 -0.60 5.03
N THR A 63 -17.35 -0.18 4.41
CA THR A 63 -16.38 0.74 4.99
C THR A 63 -16.88 2.17 4.90
N THR A 64 -16.97 2.85 6.03
CA THR A 64 -17.33 4.26 6.14
C THR A 64 -16.12 5.19 6.20
N LEU A 65 -14.98 4.66 6.65
CA LEU A 65 -13.71 5.35 6.72
C LEU A 65 -12.58 4.36 6.39
N LEU A 66 -11.86 4.63 5.31
CA LEU A 66 -10.69 3.87 4.90
C LEU A 66 -9.42 4.57 5.41
N VAL A 67 -8.57 3.82 6.10
CA VAL A 67 -7.35 4.33 6.74
C VAL A 67 -6.12 3.68 6.13
N GLY A 68 -5.13 4.48 5.77
CA GLY A 68 -3.85 3.99 5.27
C GLY A 68 -2.75 5.02 5.46
N HIS A 69 -1.51 4.62 5.20
CA HIS A 69 -0.34 5.48 5.29
C HIS A 69 0.15 5.86 3.90
N ASN A 70 0.06 7.13 3.52
CA ASN A 70 0.22 7.59 2.13
C ASN A 70 -0.83 6.94 1.20
N ILE A 71 -2.04 6.86 1.67
CA ILE A 71 -3.14 6.06 1.08
C ILE A 71 -3.52 6.51 -0.35
N LYS A 72 -3.15 7.70 -0.77
CA LYS A 72 -3.38 8.16 -2.15
C LYS A 72 -2.78 7.19 -3.17
N PHE A 73 -1.58 6.70 -2.90
CA PHE A 73 -0.92 5.71 -3.75
C PHE A 73 -1.73 4.40 -3.81
N ASP A 74 -2.14 3.90 -2.66
CA ASP A 74 -2.92 2.67 -2.57
C ASP A 74 -4.28 2.77 -3.26
N LEU A 75 -4.94 3.92 -3.15
CA LEU A 75 -6.22 4.18 -3.82
C LEU A 75 -6.09 4.17 -5.34
N LEU A 76 -5.01 4.72 -5.90
CA LEU A 76 -4.76 4.67 -7.34
C LEU A 76 -4.67 3.24 -7.84
N TRP A 77 -4.01 2.37 -7.09
CA TRP A 77 -3.93 0.94 -7.40
C TRP A 77 -5.27 0.22 -7.21
N LEU A 78 -6.01 0.56 -6.15
CA LEU A 78 -7.34 -0.01 -5.90
C LEU A 78 -8.26 0.21 -7.11
N TRP A 79 -8.29 1.42 -7.63
CA TRP A 79 -9.12 1.76 -8.79
C TRP A 79 -8.58 1.14 -10.08
N GLU A 80 -7.27 1.11 -10.27
CA GLU A 80 -6.65 0.50 -11.45
C GLU A 80 -7.02 -0.98 -11.61
N VAL A 81 -7.01 -1.72 -10.51
CA VAL A 81 -7.41 -3.14 -10.52
C VAL A 81 -8.93 -3.36 -10.51
N GLY A 82 -9.71 -2.27 -10.54
CA GLY A 82 -11.15 -2.28 -10.78
C GLY A 82 -12.02 -2.43 -9.53
N PHE A 83 -11.49 -2.20 -8.33
CA PHE A 83 -12.31 -2.01 -7.14
C PHE A 83 -12.92 -0.60 -7.12
N THR A 84 -14.00 -0.43 -6.39
CA THR A 84 -14.66 0.87 -6.20
C THR A 84 -14.72 1.23 -4.72
N TYR A 85 -14.37 2.46 -4.41
CA TYR A 85 -14.54 3.03 -3.09
C TYR A 85 -14.75 4.55 -3.21
N THR A 86 -15.81 5.06 -2.61
CA THR A 86 -16.18 6.48 -2.65
C THR A 86 -16.40 7.06 -1.25
N GLY A 87 -16.09 6.29 -0.21
CA GLY A 87 -16.22 6.71 1.17
C GLY A 87 -15.13 7.68 1.63
N ARG A 88 -15.16 8.02 2.91
CA ARG A 88 -14.15 8.88 3.53
C ARG A 88 -12.81 8.16 3.66
N VAL A 89 -11.74 8.95 3.56
CA VAL A 89 -10.36 8.47 3.65
C VAL A 89 -9.62 9.23 4.74
N TYR A 90 -8.81 8.53 5.52
CA TYR A 90 -7.87 9.11 6.47
C TYR A 90 -6.44 8.64 6.14
N ASP A 91 -5.57 9.59 5.85
CA ASP A 91 -4.15 9.33 5.61
C ASP A 91 -3.37 9.57 6.89
N THR A 92 -2.82 8.51 7.47
CA THR A 92 -2.05 8.60 8.71
C THR A 92 -0.74 9.36 8.53
N MET A 93 -0.16 9.40 7.32
CA MET A 93 1.03 10.22 7.04
C MET A 93 0.69 11.72 7.11
N ILE A 94 -0.43 12.14 6.53
CA ILE A 94 -0.91 13.52 6.62
C ILE A 94 -1.29 13.86 8.07
N GLY A 95 -1.94 12.93 8.77
CA GLY A 95 -2.26 13.10 10.18
C GLY A 95 -1.02 13.36 11.03
N GLU A 96 0.05 12.61 10.84
CA GLU A 96 1.33 12.82 11.52
C GLU A 96 1.96 14.18 11.17
N TYR A 97 1.91 14.56 9.90
CA TYR A 97 2.40 15.87 9.46
C TYR A 97 1.69 17.03 10.19
N VAL A 98 0.37 16.96 10.27
CA VAL A 98 -0.44 17.99 10.96
C VAL A 98 -0.12 18.03 12.47
N MET A 99 -0.01 16.85 13.10
CA MET A 99 0.28 16.75 14.54
C MET A 99 1.68 17.24 14.90
N ASN A 100 2.63 17.22 13.98
CA ASN A 100 3.98 17.71 14.20
C ASN A 100 4.09 19.24 14.34
N LYS A 101 3.03 19.97 14.01
CA LYS A 101 2.96 21.44 14.15
C LYS A 101 4.18 22.19 13.62
N GLY A 102 4.70 21.78 12.46
CA GLY A 102 5.88 22.38 11.84
C GLY A 102 7.23 21.81 12.27
N ILE A 103 7.26 20.90 13.24
CA ILE A 103 8.48 20.18 13.60
C ILE A 103 8.79 19.17 12.47
N LYS A 104 9.96 19.31 11.86
CA LYS A 104 10.40 18.42 10.79
C LYS A 104 10.89 17.09 11.37
N ARG A 105 10.27 16.00 10.97
CA ARG A 105 10.72 14.63 11.23
C ARG A 105 10.30 13.69 10.09
N PRO A 106 10.96 12.53 9.92
CA PRO A 106 10.55 11.56 8.92
C PRO A 106 9.11 11.09 9.12
N LEU A 107 8.36 10.97 8.02
CA LEU A 107 6.94 10.58 8.02
C LEU A 107 6.71 9.19 7.42
N SER A 108 7.76 8.40 7.16
CA SER A 108 7.58 7.00 6.77
C SER A 108 6.82 6.24 7.85
N LEU A 109 6.10 5.19 7.48
CA LEU A 109 5.37 4.38 8.44
C LEU A 109 6.30 3.85 9.54
N LYS A 110 7.49 3.38 9.17
CA LYS A 110 8.51 2.92 10.12
C LYS A 110 8.90 4.01 11.12
N ALA A 111 9.21 5.21 10.64
CA ALA A 111 9.59 6.33 11.51
C ALA A 111 8.46 6.74 12.45
N CYS A 112 7.22 6.76 11.98
CA CYS A 112 6.05 7.05 12.81
C CYS A 112 5.83 5.98 13.88
N CYS A 113 5.98 4.70 13.53
CA CYS A 113 5.88 3.59 14.48
C CYS A 113 6.96 3.69 15.56
N GLN A 114 8.22 3.98 15.19
CA GLN A 114 9.32 4.18 16.14
C GLN A 114 9.05 5.35 17.09
N PHE A 115 8.60 6.47 16.55
CA PHE A 115 8.28 7.66 17.36
C PHE A 115 7.17 7.39 18.37
N ARG A 116 6.18 6.58 18.00
CA ARG A 116 5.03 6.25 18.86
C ARG A 116 5.21 4.98 19.69
N GLY A 117 6.33 4.28 19.55
CA GLY A 117 6.61 3.05 20.30
C GLY A 117 5.69 1.89 19.97
N VAL A 118 5.19 1.81 18.73
CA VAL A 118 4.35 0.69 18.27
C VAL A 118 5.14 -0.30 17.43
N ILE A 119 4.58 -1.52 17.27
CA ILE A 119 5.22 -2.60 16.52
C ILE A 119 5.43 -2.17 15.06
N GLN A 120 6.63 -2.48 14.55
CA GLN A 120 7.05 -2.16 13.18
C GLN A 120 6.92 -3.38 12.27
N LYS A 121 6.86 -3.13 10.95
CA LYS A 121 7.00 -4.18 9.95
C LYS A 121 8.38 -4.87 10.06
N SER A 122 8.46 -6.12 9.62
CA SER A 122 9.73 -6.85 9.55
C SER A 122 10.76 -6.16 8.65
N ASP A 123 12.01 -6.14 9.08
CA ASP A 123 13.12 -5.55 8.32
C ASP A 123 13.53 -6.33 7.06
N LEU A 124 13.04 -7.58 6.91
CA LEU A 124 13.37 -8.41 5.75
C LEU A 124 12.95 -7.77 4.43
N THR A 125 11.76 -7.19 4.38
CA THR A 125 11.26 -6.50 3.19
C THR A 125 12.12 -5.29 2.81
N GLU A 126 12.62 -4.54 3.80
CA GLU A 126 13.48 -3.38 3.55
C GLU A 126 14.80 -3.73 2.88
N GLN A 127 15.40 -4.87 3.23
CA GLN A 127 16.64 -5.31 2.60
C GLN A 127 16.44 -5.58 1.10
N TYR A 128 15.37 -6.26 0.74
CA TYR A 128 15.04 -6.48 -0.68
C TYR A 128 14.78 -5.16 -1.41
N MET A 129 14.15 -4.19 -0.77
CA MET A 129 13.92 -2.87 -1.35
C MET A 129 15.24 -2.11 -1.57
N LYS A 130 16.19 -2.18 -0.65
CA LYS A 130 17.54 -1.60 -0.81
C LYS A 130 18.27 -2.22 -1.99
N ASP A 131 18.12 -3.51 -2.19
CA ASP A 131 18.72 -4.27 -3.31
C ASP A 131 17.93 -4.08 -4.62
N LYS A 132 16.87 -3.23 -4.62
CA LYS A 132 15.99 -2.97 -5.74
C LYS A 132 15.32 -4.23 -6.31
N VAL A 133 15.04 -5.19 -5.45
CA VAL A 133 14.26 -6.39 -5.81
C VAL A 133 12.78 -6.08 -5.75
N SER A 134 12.06 -6.26 -6.86
CA SER A 134 10.62 -6.05 -6.90
C SER A 134 9.88 -7.03 -5.98
N PHE A 135 8.82 -6.58 -5.32
CA PHE A 135 8.00 -7.39 -4.39
C PHE A 135 7.53 -8.72 -4.97
N GLN A 136 7.32 -8.81 -6.27
CA GLN A 136 6.94 -10.06 -6.95
C GLN A 136 7.95 -11.19 -6.77
N TYR A 137 9.22 -10.87 -6.53
CA TYR A 137 10.33 -11.81 -6.38
C TYR A 137 10.72 -12.06 -4.92
N ILE A 138 10.12 -11.35 -3.98
CA ILE A 138 10.37 -11.56 -2.56
C ILE A 138 9.69 -12.85 -2.13
N PRO A 139 10.41 -13.78 -1.46
CA PRO A 139 9.80 -15.00 -0.90
C PRO A 139 8.72 -14.66 0.15
N ILE A 140 7.66 -15.44 0.15
CA ILE A 140 6.60 -15.34 1.16
C ILE A 140 6.96 -16.21 2.36
#